data_564c1cfb0931cb15e42af7259f7cb6f1
#
_entry.id   564c1cfb0931cb15e42af7259f7cb6f1
#
_cell.length_a   1.000
_cell.length_b   1.000
_cell.length_c   1.000
_cell.angle_alpha   90.00
_cell.angle_beta   90.00
_cell.angle_gamma   90.00
#
_symmetry.space_group_name_H-M   'P 1'
#
loop_
_entity.id
_entity.type
_entity.pdbx_description
1 polymer ?
#
loop_
_entity_poly.entity_id
_entity_poly.type
_entity_poly.pdbx_seq_one_letter_code
_entity_poly.pdbx_strand_id
1 'polypeptide(L)'
;MRLSVIPDFSGQTLKDFVATSICEGATVLTDAFSSCQGIAGRKHLPKTVGVMAAHVLPPWIHRVFANLKRLALGVYYGFRRRHLQAYLDEFVFRWNRRRHYRRSFDMLLGIGLRTAPMDYWSLIGGTSPNKASLARHGTGMQSAS
;
A
#
# COMPACT_ATOMS: atom_id res chain seq x y z
N MET A 1 -6.41 9.27 -0.65
CA MET A 1 -5.07 8.97 -1.19
C MET A 1 -4.88 7.48 -1.27
N ARG A 2 -4.17 6.98 -2.26
CA ARG A 2 -3.75 5.56 -2.38
C ARG A 2 -2.26 5.51 -2.68
N LEU A 3 -1.58 4.51 -2.16
CA LEU A 3 -0.18 4.18 -2.44
C LEU A 3 -0.09 2.69 -2.70
N SER A 4 0.73 2.28 -3.64
CA SER A 4 0.98 0.88 -3.93
C SER A 4 2.43 0.67 -4.32
N VAL A 5 2.97 -0.48 -3.92
CA VAL A 5 4.26 -0.94 -4.41
C VAL A 5 4.05 -1.46 -5.82
N ILE A 6 4.83 -0.97 -6.76
CA ILE A 6 4.83 -1.44 -8.15
C ILE A 6 6.12 -2.18 -8.45
N PRO A 7 6.08 -3.24 -9.29
CA PRO A 7 7.27 -4.02 -9.62
C PRO A 7 8.28 -3.22 -10.45
N ASP A 8 7.79 -2.38 -11.35
CA ASP A 8 8.59 -1.59 -12.28
C ASP A 8 7.91 -0.26 -12.65
N PHE A 9 8.62 0.59 -13.39
CA PHE A 9 8.12 1.88 -13.91
C PHE A 9 7.67 1.79 -15.37
N SER A 10 7.27 0.61 -15.86
CA SER A 10 6.77 0.46 -17.23
C SER A 10 5.45 1.21 -17.42
N GLY A 11 5.20 1.65 -18.65
CA GLY A 11 3.95 2.33 -18.98
C GLY A 11 2.73 1.46 -18.74
N GLN A 12 2.83 0.13 -18.89
CA GLN A 12 1.74 -0.80 -18.63
C GLN A 12 1.41 -0.85 -17.13
N THR A 13 2.40 -1.07 -16.27
CA THR A 13 2.23 -1.09 -14.81
C THR A 13 1.59 0.20 -14.28
N LEU A 14 2.02 1.35 -14.81
CA LEU A 14 1.44 2.64 -14.43
C LEU A 14 -0.01 2.79 -14.91
N LYS A 15 -0.33 2.33 -16.13
CA LYS A 15 -1.72 2.33 -16.65
C LYS A 15 -2.63 1.45 -15.82
N ASP A 16 -2.18 0.25 -15.44
CA ASP A 16 -2.93 -0.69 -14.61
C ASP A 16 -3.19 -0.11 -13.21
N PHE A 17 -2.18 0.52 -12.62
CA PHE A 17 -2.35 1.23 -11.35
C PHE A 17 -3.37 2.36 -11.44
N VAL A 18 -3.31 3.17 -12.50
CA VAL A 18 -4.28 4.26 -12.73
C VAL A 18 -5.68 3.70 -12.98
N ALA A 19 -5.80 2.62 -13.79
CA ALA A 19 -7.07 1.98 -14.08
C ALA A 19 -7.77 1.46 -12.81
N THR A 20 -7.00 0.87 -11.91
CA THR A 20 -7.51 0.31 -10.65
C THR A 20 -7.80 1.39 -9.59
N SER A 21 -7.05 2.50 -9.60
CA SER A 21 -7.05 3.46 -8.50
C SER A 21 -7.87 4.72 -8.77
N ILE A 22 -8.14 5.05 -10.03
CA ILE A 22 -8.77 6.31 -10.45
C ILE A 22 -10.01 6.00 -11.26
N CYS A 23 -11.12 6.67 -10.95
CA CYS A 23 -12.38 6.53 -11.71
C CYS A 23 -12.24 7.03 -13.15
N GLU A 24 -13.04 6.47 -14.05
CA GLU A 24 -13.16 6.97 -15.43
C GLU A 24 -13.67 8.41 -15.45
N GLY A 25 -13.26 9.20 -16.43
CA GLY A 25 -13.61 10.61 -16.55
C GLY A 25 -12.82 11.56 -15.65
N ALA A 26 -12.02 11.04 -14.71
CA ALA A 26 -11.18 11.88 -13.84
C ALA A 26 -10.03 12.53 -14.63
N THR A 27 -9.59 13.70 -14.17
CA THR A 27 -8.40 14.36 -14.72
C THR A 27 -7.15 13.89 -13.97
N VAL A 28 -6.19 13.34 -14.71
CA VAL A 28 -4.91 12.87 -14.18
C VAL A 28 -3.82 13.89 -14.54
N LEU A 29 -3.18 14.44 -13.50
CA LEU A 29 -2.05 15.34 -13.63
C LEU A 29 -0.76 14.55 -13.40
N THR A 30 0.20 14.66 -14.31
CA THR A 30 1.52 14.04 -14.18
C THR A 30 2.61 15.07 -14.48
N ASP A 31 3.84 14.74 -14.09
CA ASP A 31 5.05 15.53 -14.33
C ASP A 31 5.62 15.36 -15.75
N ALA A 32 4.79 14.92 -16.70
CA ALA A 32 5.19 14.64 -18.09
C ALA A 32 6.18 13.46 -18.25
N PHE A 33 6.26 12.55 -17.26
CA PHE A 33 7.04 11.32 -17.41
C PHE A 33 6.51 10.49 -18.59
N SER A 34 7.41 10.07 -19.48
CA SER A 34 7.05 9.45 -20.77
C SER A 34 6.19 8.18 -20.62
N SER A 35 6.42 7.40 -19.57
CA SER A 35 5.64 6.18 -19.28
C SER A 35 4.18 6.44 -18.89
N CYS A 36 3.82 7.70 -18.56
CA CYS A 36 2.44 8.09 -18.27
C CYS A 36 1.61 8.46 -19.51
N GLN A 37 2.16 8.34 -20.71
CA GLN A 37 1.43 8.65 -21.93
C GLN A 37 0.39 7.57 -22.27
N GLY A 38 -0.75 8.00 -22.85
CA GLY A 38 -1.76 7.06 -23.36
C GLY A 38 -2.62 6.38 -22.27
N ILE A 39 -2.94 7.10 -21.18
CA ILE A 39 -3.90 6.64 -20.17
C ILE A 39 -5.31 6.70 -20.77
N ALA A 40 -5.86 5.55 -21.12
CA ALA A 40 -7.18 5.44 -21.73
C ALA A 40 -8.33 5.82 -20.76
N GLY A 41 -9.40 6.42 -21.30
CA GLY A 41 -10.63 6.70 -20.55
C GLY A 41 -10.54 7.84 -19.52
N ARG A 42 -9.43 8.58 -19.46
CA ARG A 42 -9.19 9.69 -18.51
C ARG A 42 -8.57 10.89 -19.21
N LYS A 43 -8.91 12.09 -18.72
CA LYS A 43 -8.28 13.31 -19.25
C LYS A 43 -6.88 13.43 -18.67
N HIS A 44 -5.86 13.13 -19.48
CA HIS A 44 -4.47 13.26 -19.07
C HIS A 44 -3.96 14.67 -19.41
N LEU A 45 -3.44 15.36 -18.41
CA LEU A 45 -2.82 16.68 -18.52
C LEU A 45 -1.37 16.57 -18.06
N PRO A 46 -0.43 16.29 -18.97
CA PRO A 46 0.99 16.32 -18.64
C PRO A 46 1.40 17.77 -18.39
N LYS A 47 1.96 18.04 -17.24
CA LYS A 47 2.49 19.35 -16.88
C LYS A 47 3.98 19.27 -16.80
N THR A 48 4.66 19.74 -17.85
CA THR A 48 6.10 19.88 -17.83
C THR A 48 6.49 20.98 -16.86
N VAL A 49 7.25 20.61 -15.85
CA VAL A 49 7.71 21.53 -14.82
C VAL A 49 9.14 21.87 -15.13
N GLY A 50 9.42 23.13 -15.51
CA GLY A 50 10.78 23.64 -15.60
C GLY A 50 11.46 23.67 -14.23
N VAL A 51 12.78 23.79 -14.20
CA VAL A 51 13.62 23.70 -12.98
C VAL A 51 13.16 24.60 -11.83
N MET A 52 12.50 25.74 -12.13
CA MET A 52 11.98 26.66 -11.13
C MET A 52 10.56 26.33 -10.63
N ALA A 53 9.83 25.46 -11.29
CA ALA A 53 8.41 25.24 -11.01
C ALA A 53 8.14 23.93 -10.25
N ALA A 54 9.16 23.24 -9.77
CA ALA A 54 9.02 22.05 -8.91
C ALA A 54 8.19 22.33 -7.62
N HIS A 55 8.15 23.60 -7.20
CA HIS A 55 7.36 24.05 -6.04
C HIS A 55 5.88 24.33 -6.35
N VAL A 56 5.51 24.39 -7.66
CA VAL A 56 4.14 24.69 -8.12
C VAL A 56 3.34 23.42 -8.42
N LEU A 57 3.98 22.26 -8.53
CA LEU A 57 3.29 20.98 -8.52
C LEU A 57 2.57 20.82 -7.18
N PRO A 58 1.42 20.14 -7.13
CA PRO A 58 0.51 20.21 -6.01
C PRO A 58 1.28 20.02 -4.70
N PRO A 59 1.28 20.99 -3.78
CA PRO A 59 2.08 20.97 -2.54
C PRO A 59 1.74 19.75 -1.67
N TRP A 60 0.65 19.08 -1.97
CA TRP A 60 0.19 17.88 -1.31
C TRP A 60 1.09 16.67 -1.56
N ILE A 61 1.65 16.50 -2.76
CA ILE A 61 2.54 15.37 -3.10
C ILE A 61 3.82 15.49 -2.26
N HIS A 62 4.43 16.68 -2.22
CA HIS A 62 5.62 16.91 -1.39
C HIS A 62 5.35 16.69 0.09
N ARG A 63 4.19 17.10 0.61
CA ARG A 63 3.78 16.83 1.98
C ARG A 63 3.62 15.34 2.26
N VAL A 64 3.01 14.60 1.33
CA VAL A 64 2.88 13.15 1.45
C VAL A 64 4.24 12.48 1.53
N PHE A 65 5.15 12.79 0.60
CA PHE A 65 6.49 12.22 0.60
C PHE A 65 7.33 12.62 1.82
N ALA A 66 7.26 13.87 2.25
CA ALA A 66 7.96 14.32 3.45
C ALA A 66 7.47 13.59 4.70
N ASN A 67 6.16 13.39 4.85
CA ASN A 67 5.61 12.65 5.98
C ASN A 67 5.93 11.15 5.89
N LEU A 68 5.88 10.56 4.69
CA LEU A 68 6.26 9.17 4.48
C LEU A 68 7.74 8.92 4.83
N LYS A 69 8.64 9.80 4.39
CA LYS A 69 10.07 9.76 4.76
C LYS A 69 10.26 9.86 6.27
N ARG A 70 9.54 10.77 6.92
CA ARG A 70 9.61 10.94 8.39
C ARG A 70 9.11 9.68 9.11
N LEU A 71 8.04 9.07 8.65
CA LEU A 71 7.55 7.79 9.19
C LEU A 71 8.58 6.68 9.00
N ALA A 72 9.15 6.56 7.80
CA ALA A 72 10.15 5.55 7.49
C ALA A 72 11.38 5.65 8.38
N LEU A 73 11.92 6.84 8.54
CA LEU A 73 13.19 7.06 9.25
C LEU A 73 12.99 7.20 10.77
N GLY A 74 11.89 7.85 11.19
CA GLY A 74 11.68 8.17 12.60
C GLY A 74 10.96 7.09 13.40
N VAL A 75 10.09 6.29 12.77
CA VAL A 75 9.29 5.28 13.46
C VAL A 75 9.82 3.86 13.20
N TYR A 76 10.11 3.56 11.93
CA TYR A 76 10.47 2.20 11.53
C TYR A 76 11.95 1.97 11.31
N TYR A 77 12.80 3.00 11.44
CA TYR A 77 14.24 2.91 11.13
C TYR A 77 14.54 2.34 9.74
N GLY A 78 13.67 2.61 8.79
CA GLY A 78 13.69 2.09 7.44
C GLY A 78 12.55 1.09 7.15
N PHE A 79 12.14 1.01 5.88
CA PHE A 79 11.14 0.06 5.46
C PHE A 79 11.78 -1.25 5.03
N ARG A 80 11.34 -2.36 5.60
CA ARG A 80 11.71 -3.69 5.10
C ARG A 80 10.91 -3.99 3.84
N ARG A 81 11.60 -4.37 2.79
CA ARG A 81 11.00 -4.61 1.46
C ARG A 81 9.81 -5.59 1.50
N ARG A 82 9.92 -6.62 2.32
CA ARG A 82 8.88 -7.66 2.51
C ARG A 82 7.54 -7.11 3.01
N HIS A 83 7.58 -6.07 3.84
CA HIS A 83 6.39 -5.50 4.48
C HIS A 83 6.06 -4.10 3.97
N LEU A 84 6.65 -3.69 2.84
CA LEU A 84 6.54 -2.33 2.35
C LEU A 84 5.09 -1.93 2.10
N GLN A 85 4.28 -2.80 1.49
CA GLN A 85 2.88 -2.51 1.25
C GLN A 85 2.11 -2.30 2.57
N ALA A 86 2.35 -3.10 3.59
CA ALA A 86 1.69 -2.94 4.89
C ALA A 86 2.00 -1.58 5.55
N TYR A 87 3.26 -1.11 5.46
CA TYR A 87 3.63 0.24 5.93
C TYR A 87 2.94 1.34 5.13
N LEU A 88 2.80 1.18 3.81
CA LEU A 88 2.10 2.13 2.97
C LEU A 88 0.59 2.16 3.28
N ASP A 89 -0.01 1.00 3.52
CA ASP A 89 -1.44 0.89 3.86
C ASP A 89 -1.73 1.55 5.22
N GLU A 90 -0.87 1.34 6.23
CA GLU A 90 -0.96 2.02 7.51
C GLU A 90 -0.85 3.54 7.34
N PHE A 91 0.13 4.01 6.57
CA PHE A 91 0.30 5.43 6.29
C PHE A 91 -0.92 6.02 5.60
N VAL A 92 -1.44 5.35 4.55
CA VAL A 92 -2.65 5.75 3.83
C VAL A 92 -3.86 5.79 4.74
N PHE A 93 -4.02 4.79 5.61
CA PHE A 93 -5.09 4.75 6.61
C PHE A 93 -5.06 6.00 7.50
N ARG A 94 -3.91 6.29 8.12
CA ARG A 94 -3.72 7.45 9.00
C ARG A 94 -3.92 8.77 8.24
N TRP A 95 -3.33 8.89 7.05
CA TRP A 95 -3.43 10.10 6.23
C TRP A 95 -4.87 10.43 5.83
N ASN A 96 -5.60 9.46 5.35
CA ASN A 96 -6.98 9.68 4.90
C ASN A 96 -7.92 10.06 6.05
N ARG A 97 -7.59 9.65 7.28
CA ARG A 97 -8.42 9.88 8.47
C ARG A 97 -7.90 10.98 9.40
N ARG A 98 -6.84 11.68 9.06
CA ARG A 98 -6.19 12.67 9.92
C ARG A 98 -7.10 13.79 10.44
N ARG A 99 -8.24 14.04 9.78
CA ARG A 99 -9.22 15.07 10.20
C ARG A 99 -10.29 14.51 11.15
N HIS A 100 -10.40 13.19 11.30
CA HIS A 100 -11.48 12.51 12.04
C HIS A 100 -10.92 11.42 12.95
N TYR A 101 -9.97 11.76 13.83
CA TYR A 101 -9.25 10.79 14.64
C TYR A 101 -10.16 9.95 15.56
N ARG A 102 -11.25 10.52 16.11
CA ARG A 102 -12.21 9.79 16.96
C ARG A 102 -12.91 8.67 16.18
N ARG A 103 -13.43 8.98 15.00
CA ARG A 103 -14.04 7.98 14.10
C ARG A 103 -13.03 6.93 13.60
N SER A 104 -11.75 7.28 13.59
CA SER A 104 -10.71 6.35 13.18
C SER A 104 -10.53 5.22 14.18
N PHE A 105 -10.68 5.50 15.47
CA PHE A 105 -10.62 4.50 16.52
C PHE A 105 -11.80 3.52 16.43
N ASP A 106 -13.02 4.02 16.30
CA ASP A 106 -14.22 3.18 16.15
C ASP A 106 -14.14 2.28 14.92
N MET A 107 -13.59 2.83 13.83
CA MET A 107 -13.38 2.08 12.59
C MET A 107 -12.30 1.01 12.73
N LEU A 108 -11.19 1.27 13.44
CA LEU A 108 -10.17 0.27 13.75
C LEU A 108 -10.73 -0.86 14.59
N LEU A 109 -11.52 -0.55 15.62
CA LEU A 109 -12.23 -1.56 16.41
C LEU A 109 -13.15 -2.39 15.53
N GLY A 110 -13.94 -1.74 14.66
CA GLY A 110 -14.86 -2.44 13.75
C GLY A 110 -14.13 -3.36 12.75
N ILE A 111 -12.94 -2.97 12.28
CA ILE A 111 -12.08 -3.80 11.43
C ILE A 111 -11.52 -4.97 12.24
N GLY A 112 -10.98 -4.69 13.43
CA GLY A 112 -10.39 -5.72 14.29
C GLY A 112 -11.39 -6.79 14.72
N LEU A 113 -12.64 -6.40 15.02
CA LEU A 113 -13.70 -7.33 15.40
C LEU A 113 -14.21 -8.20 14.23
N ARG A 114 -14.05 -7.74 12.99
CA ARG A 114 -14.48 -8.47 11.77
C ARG A 114 -13.37 -9.28 11.11
N THR A 115 -12.13 -9.02 11.48
CA THR A 115 -10.96 -9.69 10.91
C THR A 115 -10.57 -10.87 11.78
N ALA A 116 -10.35 -12.03 11.19
CA ALA A 116 -9.83 -13.18 11.93
C ALA A 116 -8.48 -12.83 12.58
N PRO A 117 -8.22 -13.28 13.81
CA PRO A 117 -6.95 -13.02 14.47
C PRO A 117 -5.81 -13.61 13.66
N MET A 118 -4.80 -12.79 13.40
CA MET A 118 -3.61 -13.18 12.68
C MET A 118 -2.53 -13.56 13.67
N ASP A 119 -2.01 -14.79 13.58
CA ASP A 119 -0.92 -15.21 14.42
C ASP A 119 0.42 -14.61 13.94
N TYR A 120 1.41 -14.62 14.81
CA TYR A 120 2.76 -14.11 14.54
C TYR A 120 3.39 -14.81 13.32
N TRP A 121 3.18 -16.11 13.20
CA TRP A 121 3.80 -16.92 12.15
C TRP A 121 3.24 -16.60 10.78
N SER A 122 1.93 -16.37 10.66
CA SER A 122 1.32 -15.93 9.40
C SER A 122 1.80 -14.53 9.01
N LEU A 123 2.05 -13.65 9.99
CA LEU A 123 2.57 -12.31 9.73
C LEU A 123 3.99 -12.32 9.15
N ILE A 124 4.87 -13.18 9.67
CA ILE A 124 6.27 -13.30 9.19
C ILE A 124 6.43 -14.27 8.01
N GLY A 125 5.32 -14.91 7.57
CA GLY A 125 5.32 -15.89 6.48
C GLY A 125 6.03 -17.18 6.85
N GLY A 126 6.04 -17.54 8.13
CA GLY A 126 6.52 -18.79 8.67
C GLY A 126 5.39 -19.78 8.97
N THR A 127 5.73 -21.02 9.21
CA THR A 127 4.79 -22.06 9.67
C THR A 127 4.86 -22.14 11.19
N SER A 128 3.69 -22.12 11.84
CA SER A 128 3.62 -22.29 13.30
C SER A 128 4.22 -23.65 13.71
N PRO A 129 5.13 -23.69 14.70
CA PRO A 129 5.70 -24.95 15.17
C PRO A 129 4.63 -25.93 15.69
N ASN A 130 3.52 -25.44 16.23
CA ASN A 130 2.40 -26.27 16.66
C ASN A 130 1.65 -26.95 15.51
N LYS A 131 1.53 -26.30 14.33
CA LYS A 131 0.93 -26.96 13.15
C LYS A 131 1.84 -28.03 12.57
N ALA A 132 3.16 -27.85 12.66
CA ALA A 132 4.12 -28.83 12.19
C ALA A 132 4.16 -30.10 13.07
N SER A 133 3.88 -30.00 14.37
CA SER A 133 3.82 -31.15 15.27
C SER A 133 2.53 -31.96 15.11
N LEU A 134 1.39 -31.31 14.89
CA LEU A 134 0.11 -32.00 14.63
C LEU A 134 0.12 -32.80 13.32
N ALA A 135 0.79 -32.29 12.29
CA ALA A 135 0.90 -32.99 11.00
C ALA A 135 1.77 -34.27 11.09
N ARG A 136 2.68 -34.37 12.06
CA ARG A 136 3.53 -35.56 12.26
C ARG A 136 2.85 -36.67 13.06
N HIS A 137 1.81 -36.36 13.85
CA HIS A 137 1.08 -37.36 14.64
C HIS A 137 -0.17 -37.91 13.96
N GLY A 138 -0.59 -37.32 12.82
CA GLY A 138 -1.77 -37.76 12.06
C GLY A 138 -1.55 -38.96 11.10
N THR A 139 -0.31 -39.44 10.91
CA THR A 139 -0.01 -40.46 9.90
C THR A 139 0.24 -41.86 10.51
N GLY A 140 -0.02 -42.06 11.79
CA GLY A 140 0.36 -43.28 12.51
C GLY A 140 -0.77 -44.23 12.92
N MET A 141 -1.96 -44.14 12.35
CA MET A 141 -3.07 -45.03 12.76
C MET A 141 -3.93 -45.49 11.59
N GLN A 142 -3.33 -46.28 10.68
CA GLN A 142 -4.07 -47.18 9.79
C GLN A 142 -3.11 -48.31 9.38
N SER A 143 -3.13 -49.39 10.14
CA SER A 143 -3.03 -50.78 9.64
C SER A 143 -2.83 -51.72 10.82
N ALA A 144 -3.89 -52.29 11.34
CA ALA A 144 -3.96 -53.58 11.99
C ALA A 144 -5.42 -54.02 12.10
N SER A 145 -5.91 -54.75 11.13
CA SER A 145 -6.80 -55.91 11.22
C SER A 145 -7.08 -56.43 9.82
#